data_f385c496263bb5eacd7f30e0adc399db
#
_entry.id   f385c496263bb5eacd7f30e0adc399db
#
_cell.length_a   1.000
_cell.length_b   1.000
_cell.length_c   1.000
_cell.angle_alpha   90.00
_cell.angle_beta   90.00
_cell.angle_gamma   90.00
#
_symmetry.space_group_name_H-M   'P 1'
#
loop_
_entity.id
_entity.type
_entity.pdbx_description
1 polymer ?
#
loop_
_entity_poly.entity_id
_entity_poly.type
_entity_poly.pdbx_seq_one_letter_code
_entity_poly.pdbx_strand_id
1 'polypeptide(L)'
;MMKKRILFLTIALAGIFMTSCTSRQPGETADTAATLPESEIIVYYFHNQRRCATCEAVEAETKAALEKYYPEALGNGKIAFVSLNMEEASGAQIADQFDIAAQSLIVVHGEEIRDITSEGFLYARTTPGKLHDAVKNAIDPML
;
A
#
# COMPACT_ATOMS: atom_id res chain seq x y z
N MET A 1 -28.83 -70.88 4.34
CA MET A 1 -29.83 -71.13 3.29
C MET A 1 -29.88 -69.98 2.32
N MET A 2 -29.68 -70.32 1.06
CA MET A 2 -30.04 -69.63 -0.19
C MET A 2 -29.47 -68.27 -0.42
N LYS A 3 -28.41 -68.23 -1.24
CA LYS A 3 -28.36 -68.28 -2.71
C LYS A 3 -29.28 -67.28 -3.42
N LYS A 4 -28.62 -66.27 -4.11
CA LYS A 4 -28.78 -65.92 -5.54
C LYS A 4 -28.05 -64.63 -5.75
N ARG A 5 -26.94 -64.63 -6.46
CA ARG A 5 -26.68 -64.68 -7.91
C ARG A 5 -27.43 -63.62 -8.70
N ILE A 6 -26.59 -63.00 -9.52
CA ILE A 6 -26.90 -62.37 -10.81
C ILE A 6 -26.75 -60.85 -10.73
N LEU A 7 -26.10 -60.12 -11.58
CA LEU A 7 -25.51 -60.42 -12.90
C LEU A 7 -24.74 -59.12 -13.29
N PHE A 8 -23.69 -59.32 -13.96
CA PHE A 8 -22.92 -58.35 -14.74
C PHE A 8 -23.79 -57.32 -15.48
N LEU A 9 -23.44 -56.06 -15.41
CA LEU A 9 -23.54 -55.21 -16.57
C LEU A 9 -22.41 -54.21 -16.62
N THR A 10 -21.43 -54.54 -17.40
CA THR A 10 -20.38 -53.67 -17.89
C THR A 10 -21.01 -52.66 -18.84
N ILE A 11 -20.97 -51.37 -18.47
CA ILE A 11 -21.15 -50.32 -19.46
C ILE A 11 -19.88 -49.50 -19.43
N ALA A 12 -19.00 -49.80 -20.38
CA ALA A 12 -17.97 -48.92 -20.84
C ALA A 12 -18.66 -47.75 -21.58
N LEU A 13 -18.56 -46.56 -21.08
CA LEU A 13 -18.90 -45.40 -21.86
C LEU A 13 -17.75 -44.41 -21.84
N ALA A 14 -17.28 -44.29 -23.03
CA ALA A 14 -16.14 -43.51 -23.52
C ALA A 14 -16.09 -42.11 -22.97
N GLY A 15 -14.85 -41.69 -22.78
CA GLY A 15 -14.47 -40.33 -22.40
C GLY A 15 -14.95 -39.25 -23.36
N ILE A 16 -15.33 -38.17 -22.76
CA ILE A 16 -15.30 -36.88 -23.44
C ILE A 16 -14.44 -35.99 -22.55
N PHE A 17 -13.16 -35.89 -22.93
CA PHE A 17 -12.30 -34.81 -22.49
C PHE A 17 -12.84 -33.52 -23.10
N MET A 18 -13.64 -32.81 -22.36
CA MET A 18 -13.90 -31.41 -22.65
C MET A 18 -12.72 -30.59 -22.15
N THR A 19 -11.76 -30.35 -23.04
CA THR A 19 -10.80 -29.29 -22.93
C THR A 19 -11.56 -27.97 -22.89
N SER A 20 -11.86 -27.49 -21.69
CA SER A 20 -12.35 -26.15 -21.48
C SER A 20 -11.21 -25.18 -21.74
N CYS A 21 -11.12 -24.66 -22.95
CA CYS A 21 -10.38 -23.46 -23.24
C CYS A 21 -11.01 -22.31 -22.46
N THR A 22 -10.43 -21.99 -21.32
CA THR A 22 -10.72 -20.75 -20.62
C THR A 22 -10.21 -19.61 -21.48
N SER A 23 -11.11 -18.99 -22.22
CA SER A 23 -10.88 -17.69 -22.86
C SER A 23 -10.55 -16.70 -21.76
N ARG A 24 -9.31 -16.25 -21.74
CA ARG A 24 -8.92 -15.05 -21.01
C ARG A 24 -9.71 -13.90 -21.59
N GLN A 25 -10.72 -13.45 -20.87
CA GLN A 25 -11.32 -12.15 -21.10
C GLN A 25 -10.30 -11.08 -20.69
N PRO A 26 -9.92 -10.18 -21.59
CA PRO A 26 -9.20 -8.96 -21.21
C PRO A 26 -10.25 -7.95 -20.77
N GLY A 27 -10.33 -7.69 -19.48
CA GLY A 27 -11.24 -6.63 -19.00
C GLY A 27 -11.83 -6.90 -17.62
N GLU A 28 -11.01 -7.37 -16.69
CA GLU A 28 -11.33 -7.21 -15.28
C GLU A 28 -10.31 -6.23 -14.74
N THR A 29 -10.72 -4.96 -14.67
CA THR A 29 -10.07 -3.99 -13.81
C THR A 29 -10.19 -4.56 -12.41
N ALA A 30 -9.15 -5.27 -11.98
CA ALA A 30 -8.96 -5.58 -10.60
C ALA A 30 -8.87 -4.24 -9.87
N ASP A 31 -9.97 -3.84 -9.26
CA ASP A 31 -10.01 -2.85 -8.20
C ASP A 31 -9.21 -3.48 -7.04
N THR A 32 -7.90 -3.35 -7.16
CA THR A 32 -6.99 -3.79 -6.11
C THR A 32 -7.14 -2.75 -5.03
N ALA A 33 -8.04 -3.02 -4.08
CA ALA A 33 -8.03 -2.31 -2.82
C ALA A 33 -6.58 -2.32 -2.33
N ALA A 34 -5.96 -1.15 -2.26
CA ALA A 34 -4.59 -1.03 -1.80
C ALA A 34 -4.53 -1.61 -0.39
N THR A 35 -3.95 -2.79 -0.27
CA THR A 35 -3.70 -3.39 1.04
C THR A 35 -2.62 -2.55 1.70
N LEU A 36 -3.02 -1.76 2.68
CA LEU A 36 -2.08 -0.98 3.47
C LEU A 36 -1.17 -1.93 4.25
N PRO A 37 0.11 -1.56 4.44
CA PRO A 37 1.00 -2.35 5.26
C PRO A 37 0.47 -2.42 6.70
N GLU A 38 0.56 -3.59 7.32
CA GLU A 38 0.28 -3.79 8.74
C GLU A 38 1.49 -3.33 9.59
N SER A 39 1.81 -2.04 9.50
CA SER A 39 2.91 -1.44 10.25
C SER A 39 2.38 -0.63 11.42
N GLU A 40 3.16 -0.59 12.53
CA GLU A 40 2.78 0.19 13.71
C GLU A 40 2.78 1.69 13.40
N ILE A 41 3.79 2.15 12.63
CA ILE A 41 3.93 3.54 12.22
C ILE A 41 3.90 3.59 10.69
N ILE A 42 3.04 4.41 10.13
CA ILE A 42 2.95 4.61 8.68
C ILE A 42 3.19 6.08 8.35
N VAL A 43 4.13 6.32 7.47
CA VAL A 43 4.40 7.65 6.92
C VAL A 43 3.70 7.73 5.56
N TYR A 44 2.62 8.48 5.50
CA TYR A 44 1.85 8.71 4.28
C TYR A 44 2.30 9.98 3.59
N TYR A 45 2.54 9.86 2.29
CA TYR A 45 2.68 11.01 1.41
C TYR A 45 1.57 11.01 0.37
N PHE A 46 0.64 11.95 0.49
CA PHE A 46 -0.45 12.16 -0.45
C PHE A 46 -0.04 13.15 -1.53
N HIS A 47 -0.22 12.77 -2.78
CA HIS A 47 0.16 13.59 -3.93
C HIS A 47 -0.85 13.50 -5.07
N ASN A 48 -0.78 14.43 -6.03
CA ASN A 48 -1.54 14.38 -7.25
C ASN A 48 -0.77 13.62 -8.35
N GLN A 49 -1.46 13.20 -9.40
CA GLN A 49 -0.86 12.57 -10.58
C GLN A 49 0.28 13.44 -11.15
N ARG A 50 0.00 14.73 -11.31
CA ARG A 50 0.98 15.69 -11.80
C ARG A 50 1.86 16.19 -10.66
N ARG A 51 3.12 15.79 -10.69
CA ARG A 51 4.09 16.10 -9.65
C ARG A 51 5.01 17.25 -10.06
N CYS A 52 5.31 18.12 -9.12
CA CYS A 52 6.29 19.19 -9.27
C CYS A 52 7.63 18.78 -8.63
N ALA A 53 8.71 19.47 -8.98
CA ALA A 53 10.03 19.19 -8.41
C ALA A 53 10.09 19.24 -6.87
N THR A 54 9.25 20.08 -6.23
CA THR A 54 9.13 20.08 -4.77
C THR A 54 8.42 18.84 -4.26
N CYS A 55 7.35 18.40 -4.94
CA CYS A 55 6.61 17.19 -4.59
C CYS A 55 7.51 15.94 -4.65
N GLU A 56 8.33 15.85 -5.71
CA GLU A 56 9.30 14.76 -5.86
C GLU A 56 10.37 14.80 -4.78
N ALA A 57 10.85 16.00 -4.43
CA ALA A 57 11.83 16.18 -3.36
C ALA A 57 11.26 15.80 -1.98
N VAL A 58 10.01 16.13 -1.67
CA VAL A 58 9.36 15.73 -0.40
C VAL A 58 9.39 14.22 -0.26
N GLU A 59 8.99 13.49 -1.30
CA GLU A 59 9.02 12.02 -1.26
C GLU A 59 10.44 11.47 -1.11
N ALA A 60 11.37 11.95 -1.94
CA ALA A 60 12.74 11.46 -1.95
C ALA A 60 13.45 11.69 -0.62
N GLU A 61 13.33 12.91 -0.07
CA GLU A 61 13.99 13.28 1.18
C GLU A 61 13.34 12.62 2.41
N THR A 62 12.03 12.39 2.37
CA THR A 62 11.36 11.62 3.42
C THR A 62 11.84 10.17 3.43
N LYS A 63 11.92 9.52 2.28
CA LYS A 63 12.50 8.17 2.15
C LYS A 63 13.94 8.12 2.65
N ALA A 64 14.77 9.09 2.23
CA ALA A 64 16.16 9.17 2.65
C ALA A 64 16.30 9.34 4.18
N ALA A 65 15.42 10.12 4.81
CA ALA A 65 15.39 10.27 6.27
C ALA A 65 15.04 8.93 6.96
N LEU A 66 14.02 8.24 6.47
CA LEU A 66 13.60 6.95 7.02
C LEU A 66 14.70 5.89 6.88
N GLU A 67 15.31 5.77 5.72
CA GLU A 67 16.42 4.84 5.46
C GLU A 67 17.65 5.14 6.32
N LYS A 68 17.92 6.41 6.57
CA LYS A 68 19.07 6.84 7.36
C LYS A 68 18.90 6.59 8.86
N TYR A 69 17.71 6.87 9.39
CA TYR A 69 17.49 6.86 10.84
C TYR A 69 16.77 5.63 11.36
N TYR A 70 16.01 4.93 10.51
CA TYR A 70 15.15 3.80 10.90
C TYR A 70 15.32 2.56 10.01
N PRO A 71 16.53 2.19 9.58
CA PRO A 71 16.72 1.08 8.64
C PRO A 71 16.19 -0.25 9.18
N GLU A 72 16.35 -0.49 10.49
CA GLU A 72 15.86 -1.72 11.14
C GLU A 72 14.33 -1.73 11.23
N ALA A 73 13.71 -0.60 11.58
CA ALA A 73 12.27 -0.49 11.70
C ALA A 73 11.56 -0.57 10.35
N LEU A 74 12.19 -0.10 9.28
CA LEU A 74 11.74 -0.32 7.90
C LEU A 74 11.89 -1.80 7.51
N GLY A 75 13.04 -2.40 7.82
CA GLY A 75 13.35 -3.78 7.45
C GLY A 75 12.49 -4.83 8.13
N ASN A 76 12.04 -4.58 9.35
CA ASN A 76 11.17 -5.49 10.11
C ASN A 76 9.67 -5.13 9.99
N GLY A 77 9.31 -4.09 9.23
CA GLY A 77 7.94 -3.67 8.99
C GLY A 77 7.29 -2.86 10.13
N LYS A 78 8.06 -2.43 11.14
CA LYS A 78 7.53 -1.57 12.21
C LYS A 78 7.16 -0.18 11.68
N ILE A 79 7.95 0.33 10.73
CA ILE A 79 7.66 1.56 10.00
C ILE A 79 7.44 1.23 8.53
N ALA A 80 6.43 1.83 7.89
CA ALA A 80 6.23 1.80 6.46
C ALA A 80 6.14 3.21 5.88
N PHE A 81 6.57 3.37 4.63
CA PHE A 81 6.34 4.56 3.84
C PHE A 81 5.37 4.24 2.71
N VAL A 82 4.31 5.02 2.60
CA VAL A 82 3.26 4.84 1.60
C VAL A 82 3.05 6.14 0.83
N SER A 83 3.33 6.11 -0.47
CA SER A 83 3.07 7.23 -1.38
C SER A 83 1.76 6.97 -2.12
N LEU A 84 0.80 7.88 -2.05
CA LEU A 84 -0.56 7.72 -2.54
C LEU A 84 -0.95 8.83 -3.52
N ASN A 85 -1.39 8.43 -4.69
CA ASN A 85 -1.99 9.34 -5.65
C ASN A 85 -3.46 9.57 -5.32
N MET A 86 -3.82 10.78 -4.89
CA MET A 86 -5.20 11.13 -4.51
C MET A 86 -6.19 11.15 -5.69
N GLU A 87 -5.71 11.12 -6.93
CA GLU A 87 -6.55 11.04 -8.12
C GLU A 87 -6.90 9.58 -8.49
N GLU A 88 -6.31 8.59 -7.79
CA GLU A 88 -6.66 7.19 -7.88
C GLU A 88 -7.64 6.80 -6.77
N ALA A 89 -8.57 5.88 -7.06
CA ALA A 89 -9.63 5.49 -6.13
C ALA A 89 -9.11 5.05 -4.75
N SER A 90 -8.03 4.26 -4.73
CA SER A 90 -7.40 3.79 -3.49
C SER A 90 -6.76 4.92 -2.69
N GLY A 91 -6.07 5.85 -3.37
CA GLY A 91 -5.46 7.02 -2.72
C GLY A 91 -6.49 7.99 -2.17
N ALA A 92 -7.56 8.25 -2.94
CA ALA A 92 -8.68 9.08 -2.50
C ALA A 92 -9.37 8.49 -1.27
N GLN A 93 -9.65 7.19 -1.27
CA GLN A 93 -10.29 6.52 -0.14
C GLN A 93 -9.47 6.63 1.15
N ILE A 94 -8.15 6.52 1.06
CA ILE A 94 -7.29 6.65 2.23
C ILE A 94 -7.15 8.10 2.66
N ALA A 95 -7.06 9.06 1.72
CA ALA A 95 -7.06 10.49 2.02
C ALA A 95 -8.32 10.92 2.77
N ASP A 96 -9.49 10.40 2.38
CA ASP A 96 -10.77 10.66 3.05
C ASP A 96 -10.79 10.14 4.51
N GLN A 97 -10.09 9.05 4.83
CA GLN A 97 -10.01 8.53 6.21
C GLN A 97 -9.28 9.50 7.17
N PHE A 98 -8.41 10.33 6.62
CA PHE A 98 -7.62 11.31 7.38
C PHE A 98 -8.05 12.76 7.15
N ASP A 99 -9.19 12.98 6.48
CA ASP A 99 -9.67 14.31 6.08
C ASP A 99 -8.65 15.11 5.25
N ILE A 100 -7.86 14.41 4.42
CA ILE A 100 -6.83 15.00 3.56
C ILE A 100 -7.45 15.45 2.24
N ALA A 101 -7.48 16.77 2.01
CA ALA A 101 -8.01 17.37 0.78
C ALA A 101 -6.94 17.91 -0.17
N ALA A 102 -5.67 17.89 0.22
CA ALA A 102 -4.54 18.40 -0.55
C ALA A 102 -3.29 17.56 -0.31
N GLN A 103 -2.25 17.81 -1.11
CA GLN A 103 -0.97 17.12 -0.93
C GLN A 103 -0.45 17.28 0.50
N SER A 104 -0.15 16.17 1.15
CA SER A 104 0.18 16.15 2.57
C SER A 104 1.22 15.08 2.89
N LEU A 105 2.00 15.34 3.93
CA LEU A 105 2.95 14.40 4.51
C LEU A 105 2.60 14.23 5.99
N ILE A 106 2.10 13.06 6.35
CA ILE A 106 1.68 12.75 7.72
C ILE A 106 2.35 11.48 8.24
N VAL A 107 2.53 11.41 9.55
CA VAL A 107 2.98 10.22 10.28
C VAL A 107 1.84 9.75 11.16
N VAL A 108 1.49 8.48 11.05
CA VAL A 108 0.34 7.87 11.76
C VAL A 108 0.81 6.70 12.61
N HIS A 109 0.39 6.68 13.87
CA HIS A 109 0.57 5.57 14.80
C HIS A 109 -0.73 5.34 15.58
N GLY A 110 -1.51 4.35 15.19
CA GLY A 110 -2.86 4.16 15.73
C GLY A 110 -3.75 5.37 15.48
N GLU A 111 -4.21 6.03 16.54
CA GLU A 111 -5.02 7.25 16.47
C GLU A 111 -4.19 8.55 16.45
N GLU A 112 -2.89 8.45 16.72
CA GLU A 112 -2.00 9.61 16.71
C GLU A 112 -1.58 9.96 15.29
N ILE A 113 -1.84 11.21 14.88
CA ILE A 113 -1.47 11.75 13.57
C ILE A 113 -0.57 12.95 13.78
N ARG A 114 0.59 12.96 13.12
CA ARG A 114 1.52 14.09 13.06
C ARG A 114 1.60 14.61 11.64
N ASP A 115 1.09 15.82 11.42
CA ASP A 115 1.19 16.51 10.12
C ASP A 115 2.51 17.29 10.05
N ILE A 116 3.36 16.90 9.10
CA ILE A 116 4.65 17.54 8.79
C ILE A 116 4.69 18.05 7.35
N THR A 117 3.51 18.32 6.77
CA THR A 117 3.36 18.82 5.40
C THR A 117 4.13 20.11 5.19
N SER A 118 3.99 21.06 6.13
CA SER A 118 4.68 22.36 6.03
C SER A 118 6.19 22.22 5.97
N GLU A 119 6.77 21.39 6.83
CA GLU A 119 8.21 21.11 6.86
C GLU A 119 8.65 20.43 5.56
N GLY A 120 7.83 19.47 5.06
CA GLY A 120 8.07 18.81 3.79
C GLY A 120 8.24 19.81 2.66
N PHE A 121 7.24 20.64 2.43
CA PHE A 121 7.22 21.55 1.30
C PHE A 121 8.17 22.75 1.44
N LEU A 122 8.46 23.19 2.67
CA LEU A 122 9.41 24.28 2.91
C LEU A 122 10.87 23.84 2.76
N TYR A 123 11.20 22.62 3.21
CA TYR A 123 12.59 22.24 3.41
C TYR A 123 13.14 21.22 2.44
N ALA A 124 12.31 20.39 1.79
CA ALA A 124 12.77 19.28 0.96
C ALA A 124 13.82 19.71 -0.09
N ARG A 125 13.64 20.87 -0.74
CA ARG A 125 14.57 21.35 -1.76
C ARG A 125 15.63 22.31 -1.25
N THR A 126 15.39 22.99 -0.14
CA THR A 126 16.24 24.10 0.31
C THR A 126 17.15 23.71 1.46
N THR A 127 16.64 22.93 2.38
CA THR A 127 17.36 22.52 3.58
C THR A 127 16.90 21.14 4.03
N PRO A 128 17.19 20.07 3.25
CA PRO A 128 16.67 18.72 3.49
C PRO A 128 16.89 18.20 4.93
N GLY A 129 17.98 18.59 5.57
CA GLY A 129 18.25 18.25 6.97
C GLY A 129 17.14 18.66 7.93
N LYS A 130 16.46 19.79 7.68
CA LYS A 130 15.32 20.23 8.52
C LYS A 130 14.08 19.34 8.30
N LEU A 131 13.86 18.84 7.08
CA LEU A 131 12.81 17.85 6.85
C LEU A 131 13.16 16.53 7.54
N HIS A 132 14.43 16.10 7.46
CA HIS A 132 14.89 14.90 8.18
C HIS A 132 14.67 15.03 9.68
N ASP A 133 14.97 16.20 10.27
CA ASP A 133 14.71 16.46 11.69
C ASP A 133 13.20 16.45 12.01
N ALA A 134 12.37 16.99 11.12
CA ALA A 134 10.90 16.95 11.29
C ALA A 134 10.38 15.50 11.27
N VAL A 135 10.85 14.67 10.35
CA VAL A 135 10.53 13.24 10.30
C VAL A 135 10.93 12.54 11.60
N LYS A 136 12.14 12.80 12.11
CA LYS A 136 12.60 12.26 13.40
C LYS A 136 11.72 12.70 14.56
N ASN A 137 11.43 14.00 14.65
CA ASN A 137 10.63 14.57 15.73
C ASN A 137 9.18 14.02 15.72
N ALA A 138 8.68 13.64 14.56
CA ALA A 138 7.37 13.02 14.44
C ALA A 138 7.38 11.53 14.85
N ILE A 139 8.44 10.79 14.52
CA ILE A 139 8.51 9.33 14.71
C ILE A 139 9.09 8.94 16.07
N ASP A 140 10.18 9.59 16.53
CA ASP A 140 10.88 9.20 17.77
C ASP A 140 9.96 9.04 18.99
N PRO A 141 8.93 9.91 19.21
CA PRO A 141 8.01 9.74 20.34
C PRO A 141 7.04 8.56 20.20
N MET A 142 6.93 7.97 18.99
CA MET A 142 6.01 6.87 18.68
C MET A 142 6.70 5.49 18.77
N LEU A 143 8.02 5.46 18.88
CA LEU A 143 8.83 4.22 18.97
C LEU A 143 8.98 3.74 20.41
#